data_17b6a95a2f4bb1596be74941400a05b6
#
_entry.id   17b6a95a2f4bb1596be74941400a05b6
#
_cell.length_a   1.000
_cell.length_b   1.000
_cell.length_c   1.000
_cell.angle_alpha   90.00
_cell.angle_beta   90.00
_cell.angle_gamma   90.00
#
_symmetry.space_group_name_H-M   'P 1'
#
loop_
_entity.id
_entity.type
_entity.pdbx_description
1 polymer ?
#
loop_
_entity_poly.entity_id
_entity_poly.type
_entity_poly.pdbx_seq_one_letter_code
_entity_poly.pdbx_strand_id
1 'polypeptide(L)'
;RFIVEFDALTCLVQHEYYHRYTADVHTLNAIRELDRIYTEAEPITLKYRAALHETTDSSLLYLTLLLHDIGKAEGIRGHSDSGVRLATPLLERFGVKPADRELVLFVIKNHLAMARFWQKRDVDDPQTAAAFAELVGNAEQLRNLYVHTFCDARGTAVSLWNSYKDTLHTSLYRATLERLSLGDGVAASYEKKKQMTQQELIARKILGVSAEEIA
;
A
#
# COMPACT_ATOMS: atom_id res chain seq x y z
N ARG A 1 9.22 16.92 -25.48
CA ARG A 1 8.90 16.45 -24.11
C ARG A 1 7.93 15.29 -24.21
N PHE A 2 8.28 14.15 -23.62
CA PHE A 2 7.51 12.92 -23.77
C PHE A 2 6.38 12.84 -22.72
N ILE A 3 6.65 13.25 -21.48
CA ILE A 3 5.69 13.30 -20.37
C ILE A 3 5.65 14.75 -19.87
N VAL A 4 4.71 15.53 -20.39
CA VAL A 4 4.55 16.94 -20.03
C VAL A 4 4.07 17.10 -18.58
N GLU A 5 3.28 16.15 -18.13
CA GLU A 5 2.74 16.10 -16.77
C GLU A 5 3.85 15.96 -15.71
N PHE A 6 4.95 15.28 -16.05
CA PHE A 6 6.11 15.15 -15.15
C PHE A 6 6.96 16.42 -15.09
N ASP A 7 6.94 17.25 -16.11
CA ASP A 7 7.73 18.50 -16.14
C ASP A 7 7.40 19.41 -14.94
N ALA A 8 6.17 19.41 -14.47
CA ALA A 8 5.72 20.22 -13.34
C ALA A 8 6.32 19.76 -12.00
N LEU A 9 6.88 18.57 -11.92
CA LEU A 9 7.63 18.09 -10.76
C LEU A 9 9.09 18.50 -10.77
N THR A 10 9.60 18.99 -11.89
CA THR A 10 11.02 19.35 -12.04
C THR A 10 11.37 20.46 -11.06
N CYS A 11 12.34 20.20 -10.20
CA CYS A 11 12.78 21.12 -9.15
C CYS A 11 11.66 21.53 -8.17
N LEU A 12 10.54 20.82 -8.11
CA LEU A 12 9.48 21.07 -7.15
C LEU A 12 9.96 20.71 -5.75
N VAL A 13 10.19 21.74 -4.92
CA VAL A 13 10.60 21.58 -3.53
C VAL A 13 9.41 21.17 -2.67
N GLN A 14 9.58 20.07 -1.94
CA GLN A 14 8.59 19.59 -1.00
C GLN A 14 8.91 20.12 0.40
N HIS A 15 8.07 20.99 0.95
CA HIS A 15 8.25 21.60 2.28
C HIS A 15 7.86 20.66 3.44
N GLU A 16 7.74 19.37 3.19
CA GLU A 16 7.48 18.37 4.24
C GLU A 16 8.80 17.94 4.89
N TYR A 17 8.79 17.82 6.21
CA TYR A 17 9.97 17.64 7.08
C TYR A 17 10.87 16.45 6.72
N TYR A 18 10.35 15.48 5.95
CA TYR A 18 11.05 14.23 5.60
C TYR A 18 11.65 14.22 4.20
N HIS A 19 11.26 15.14 3.34
CA HIS A 19 11.74 15.17 1.96
C HIS A 19 13.10 15.84 1.86
N ARG A 20 14.12 15.08 1.46
CA ARG A 20 15.49 15.57 1.22
C ARG A 20 15.71 15.97 -0.24
N TYR A 21 14.77 15.65 -1.11
CA TYR A 21 14.89 15.80 -2.55
C TYR A 21 13.69 16.54 -3.11
N THR A 22 13.86 17.13 -4.29
CA THR A 22 12.75 17.63 -5.11
C THR A 22 11.87 16.46 -5.57
N ALA A 23 10.64 16.74 -5.97
CA ALA A 23 9.68 15.68 -6.32
C ALA A 23 10.15 14.80 -7.49
N ASP A 24 10.81 15.38 -8.49
CA ASP A 24 11.41 14.67 -9.60
C ASP A 24 12.57 13.75 -9.16
N VAL A 25 13.48 14.24 -8.31
CA VAL A 25 14.60 13.45 -7.80
C VAL A 25 14.10 12.33 -6.87
N HIS A 26 13.10 12.61 -6.03
CA HIS A 26 12.42 11.59 -5.22
C HIS A 26 11.87 10.46 -6.09
N THR A 27 11.12 10.79 -7.13
CA THR A 27 10.55 9.81 -8.08
C THR A 27 11.63 8.94 -8.71
N LEU A 28 12.73 9.53 -9.18
CA LEU A 28 13.85 8.77 -9.77
C LEU A 28 14.55 7.89 -8.73
N ASN A 29 14.66 8.33 -7.48
CA ASN A 29 15.20 7.51 -6.40
C ASN A 29 14.27 6.33 -6.06
N ALA A 30 12.96 6.52 -6.06
CA ALA A 30 11.99 5.44 -5.84
C ALA A 30 12.08 4.37 -6.95
N ILE A 31 12.25 4.78 -8.21
CA ILE A 31 12.50 3.88 -9.35
C ILE A 31 13.82 3.12 -9.15
N ARG A 32 14.89 3.79 -8.70
CA ARG A 32 16.17 3.14 -8.39
C ARG A 32 16.04 2.08 -7.29
N GLU A 33 15.21 2.31 -6.28
CA GLU A 33 14.94 1.30 -5.26
C GLU A 33 14.22 0.07 -5.85
N LEU A 34 13.37 0.23 -6.84
CA LEU A 34 12.78 -0.90 -7.58
C LEU A 34 13.86 -1.67 -8.37
N ASP A 35 14.79 -0.99 -9.06
CA ASP A 35 15.92 -1.64 -9.73
C ASP A 35 16.77 -2.46 -8.74
N ARG A 36 16.99 -1.95 -7.52
CA ARG A 36 17.72 -2.66 -6.46
C ARG A 36 17.01 -3.94 -6.03
N ILE A 37 15.69 -3.96 -5.97
CA ILE A 37 14.93 -5.18 -5.69
C ILE A 37 15.26 -6.28 -6.72
N TYR A 38 15.44 -5.94 -7.99
CA TYR A 38 15.80 -6.92 -9.02
C TYR A 38 17.26 -7.35 -8.99
N THR A 39 18.19 -6.45 -8.68
CA THR A 39 19.63 -6.66 -8.86
C THR A 39 20.36 -7.07 -7.59
N GLU A 40 19.92 -6.62 -6.42
CA GLU A 40 20.62 -6.84 -5.15
C GLU A 40 20.09 -8.08 -4.40
N ALA A 41 21.00 -8.89 -3.85
CA ALA A 41 20.69 -10.11 -3.09
C ALA A 41 20.65 -9.89 -1.57
N GLU A 42 20.30 -8.68 -1.12
CA GLU A 42 20.14 -8.39 0.30
C GLU A 42 18.84 -9.02 0.85
N PRO A 43 18.81 -9.47 2.12
CA PRO A 43 17.63 -10.10 2.70
C PRO A 43 16.35 -9.24 2.58
N ILE A 44 16.50 -7.91 2.68
CA ILE A 44 15.38 -6.99 2.53
C ILE A 44 14.84 -6.97 1.11
N THR A 45 15.70 -6.94 0.08
CA THR A 45 15.28 -6.91 -1.32
C THR A 45 14.66 -8.23 -1.77
N LEU A 46 15.16 -9.36 -1.25
CA LEU A 46 14.67 -10.69 -1.64
C LEU A 46 13.18 -10.90 -1.33
N LYS A 47 12.69 -10.41 -0.19
CA LYS A 47 11.26 -10.56 0.15
C LYS A 47 10.35 -9.72 -0.73
N TYR A 48 10.76 -8.49 -1.11
CA TYR A 48 10.01 -7.66 -2.05
C TYR A 48 10.06 -8.23 -3.46
N ARG A 49 11.21 -8.82 -3.84
CA ARG A 49 11.34 -9.56 -5.10
C ARG A 49 10.39 -10.74 -5.17
N ALA A 50 10.21 -11.49 -4.08
CA ALA A 50 9.25 -12.59 -4.02
C ALA A 50 7.82 -12.11 -4.31
N ALA A 51 7.41 -10.98 -3.72
CA ALA A 51 6.10 -10.37 -4.01
C ALA A 51 5.98 -9.93 -5.48
N LEU A 52 7.05 -9.36 -6.06
CA LEU A 52 7.09 -8.96 -7.47
C LEU A 52 6.94 -10.13 -8.44
N HIS A 53 7.57 -11.27 -8.15
CA HIS A 53 7.47 -12.47 -9.00
C HIS A 53 6.05 -13.06 -9.06
N GLU A 54 5.21 -12.70 -8.11
CA GLU A 54 3.81 -13.10 -8.08
C GLU A 54 2.85 -12.08 -8.71
N THR A 55 3.35 -10.92 -9.19
CA THR A 55 2.55 -9.94 -9.95
C THR A 55 2.43 -10.35 -11.41
N THR A 56 1.33 -9.96 -12.05
CA THR A 56 1.06 -10.29 -13.46
C THR A 56 2.04 -9.56 -14.39
N ASP A 57 2.29 -8.30 -14.14
CA ASP A 57 3.25 -7.47 -14.90
C ASP A 57 3.95 -6.48 -13.96
N SER A 58 5.14 -6.84 -13.54
CA SER A 58 5.94 -6.00 -12.66
C SER A 58 6.46 -4.69 -13.33
N SER A 59 6.40 -4.59 -14.66
CA SER A 59 6.77 -3.36 -15.38
C SER A 59 5.81 -2.19 -15.08
N LEU A 60 4.56 -2.49 -14.71
CA LEU A 60 3.58 -1.49 -14.31
C LEU A 60 4.00 -0.72 -13.07
N LEU A 61 4.82 -1.31 -12.19
CA LEU A 61 5.35 -0.61 -11.02
C LEU A 61 6.29 0.54 -11.39
N TYR A 62 7.09 0.41 -12.44
CA TYR A 62 7.91 1.52 -12.95
C TYR A 62 7.04 2.69 -13.37
N LEU A 63 5.96 2.40 -14.11
CA LEU A 63 5.01 3.41 -14.55
C LEU A 63 4.27 4.04 -13.37
N THR A 64 3.88 3.22 -12.40
CA THR A 64 3.21 3.69 -11.18
C THR A 64 4.12 4.59 -10.35
N LEU A 65 5.39 4.18 -10.12
CA LEU A 65 6.37 4.99 -9.40
C LEU A 65 6.66 6.30 -10.14
N LEU A 66 6.73 6.27 -11.47
CA LEU A 66 6.94 7.49 -12.26
C LEU A 66 5.79 8.50 -12.09
N LEU A 67 4.57 8.01 -11.92
CA LEU A 67 3.36 8.83 -11.93
C LEU A 67 2.73 9.08 -10.55
N HIS A 68 3.16 8.39 -9.47
CA HIS A 68 2.46 8.42 -8.19
C HIS A 68 2.29 9.83 -7.61
N ASP A 69 3.25 10.69 -7.83
CA ASP A 69 3.35 12.02 -7.27
C ASP A 69 3.03 13.16 -8.26
N ILE A 70 2.64 12.88 -9.51
CA ILE A 70 2.39 13.94 -10.50
C ILE A 70 1.31 14.93 -10.07
N GLY A 71 0.38 14.51 -9.21
CA GLY A 71 -0.63 15.38 -8.62
C GLY A 71 -0.07 16.46 -7.71
N LYS A 72 1.16 16.35 -7.20
CA LYS A 72 1.83 17.38 -6.39
C LYS A 72 2.05 18.68 -7.15
N ALA A 73 2.06 18.64 -8.49
CA ALA A 73 2.06 19.83 -9.34
C ALA A 73 0.88 20.78 -9.08
N GLU A 74 -0.25 20.26 -8.59
CA GLU A 74 -1.44 21.04 -8.25
C GLU A 74 -1.59 21.31 -6.75
N GLY A 75 -0.67 20.79 -5.95
CA GLY A 75 -0.61 20.97 -4.51
C GLY A 75 -0.50 19.66 -3.74
N ILE A 76 0.04 19.75 -2.53
CA ILE A 76 0.34 18.56 -1.71
C ILE A 76 -0.95 17.90 -1.19
N ARG A 77 -1.95 18.70 -0.79
CA ARG A 77 -3.22 18.16 -0.28
C ARG A 77 -4.04 17.58 -1.42
N GLY A 78 -4.42 16.30 -1.28
CA GLY A 78 -5.23 15.61 -2.31
C GLY A 78 -4.46 15.24 -3.57
N HIS A 79 -3.12 15.30 -3.56
CA HIS A 79 -2.30 14.99 -4.73
C HIS A 79 -2.55 13.57 -5.30
N SER A 80 -3.01 12.61 -4.48
CA SER A 80 -3.39 11.29 -4.98
C SER A 80 -4.60 11.35 -5.92
N ASP A 81 -5.59 12.20 -5.62
CA ASP A 81 -6.76 12.42 -6.49
C ASP A 81 -6.39 13.18 -7.76
N SER A 82 -5.62 14.26 -7.62
CA SER A 82 -5.06 14.99 -8.77
C SER A 82 -4.17 14.08 -9.62
N GLY A 83 -3.38 13.22 -8.99
CA GLY A 83 -2.53 12.23 -9.66
C GLY A 83 -3.33 11.27 -10.54
N VAL A 84 -4.42 10.71 -10.03
CA VAL A 84 -5.34 9.86 -10.83
C VAL A 84 -5.88 10.62 -12.04
N ARG A 85 -6.35 11.84 -11.84
CA ARG A 85 -6.91 12.67 -12.91
C ARG A 85 -5.89 13.00 -14.00
N LEU A 86 -4.65 13.30 -13.62
CA LEU A 86 -3.56 13.61 -14.56
C LEU A 86 -3.02 12.36 -15.24
N ALA A 87 -2.93 11.22 -14.51
CA ALA A 87 -2.43 9.97 -15.07
C ALA A 87 -3.40 9.32 -16.07
N THR A 88 -4.71 9.48 -15.90
CA THR A 88 -5.70 8.80 -16.77
C THR A 88 -5.48 9.09 -18.26
N PRO A 89 -5.47 10.35 -18.75
CA PRO A 89 -5.25 10.64 -20.18
C PRO A 89 -3.82 10.26 -20.63
N LEU A 90 -2.84 10.29 -19.74
CA LEU A 90 -1.48 9.88 -20.04
C LEU A 90 -1.40 8.37 -20.33
N LEU A 91 -2.02 7.55 -19.48
CA LEU A 91 -2.05 6.10 -19.63
C LEU A 91 -2.81 5.68 -20.90
N GLU A 92 -3.87 6.40 -21.26
CA GLU A 92 -4.60 6.24 -22.51
C GLU A 92 -3.70 6.55 -23.73
N ARG A 93 -2.99 7.67 -23.68
CA ARG A 93 -2.04 8.09 -24.73
C ARG A 93 -0.90 7.07 -24.92
N PHE A 94 -0.48 6.39 -23.85
CA PHE A 94 0.51 5.33 -23.89
C PHE A 94 -0.05 3.98 -24.34
N GLY A 95 -1.35 3.88 -24.57
CA GLY A 95 -1.99 2.63 -24.98
C GLY A 95 -2.00 1.56 -23.88
N VAL A 96 -1.93 1.96 -22.61
CA VAL A 96 -2.02 1.03 -21.48
C VAL A 96 -3.40 0.38 -21.48
N LYS A 97 -3.44 -0.96 -21.42
CA LYS A 97 -4.69 -1.73 -21.44
C LYS A 97 -5.60 -1.36 -20.27
N PRO A 98 -6.92 -1.45 -20.42
CA PRO A 98 -7.86 -1.04 -19.36
C PRO A 98 -7.58 -1.68 -17.99
N ALA A 99 -7.36 -2.99 -17.92
CA ALA A 99 -7.08 -3.67 -16.65
C ALA A 99 -5.76 -3.19 -16.00
N ASP A 100 -4.70 -3.01 -16.79
CA ASP A 100 -3.40 -2.51 -16.32
C ASP A 100 -3.52 -1.05 -15.87
N ARG A 101 -4.32 -0.25 -16.59
CA ARG A 101 -4.62 1.14 -16.23
C ARG A 101 -5.36 1.23 -14.90
N GLU A 102 -6.36 0.38 -14.67
CA GLU A 102 -7.06 0.33 -13.39
C GLU A 102 -6.12 0.03 -12.22
N LEU A 103 -5.17 -0.91 -12.40
CA LEU A 103 -4.17 -1.22 -11.41
C LEU A 103 -3.25 -0.02 -11.12
N VAL A 104 -2.70 0.61 -12.16
CA VAL A 104 -1.83 1.79 -12.00
C VAL A 104 -2.57 2.93 -11.28
N LEU A 105 -3.78 3.25 -11.70
CA LEU A 105 -4.60 4.30 -11.08
C LEU A 105 -4.98 3.96 -9.64
N PHE A 106 -5.27 2.68 -9.35
CA PHE A 106 -5.52 2.22 -7.99
C PHE A 106 -4.30 2.48 -7.10
N VAL A 107 -3.09 2.13 -7.54
CA VAL A 107 -1.88 2.34 -6.73
C VAL A 107 -1.59 3.82 -6.56
N ILE A 108 -1.70 4.65 -7.60
CA ILE A 108 -1.55 6.11 -7.50
C ILE A 108 -2.53 6.69 -6.47
N LYS A 109 -3.80 6.28 -6.50
CA LYS A 109 -4.82 6.72 -5.56
C LYS A 109 -4.48 6.36 -4.12
N ASN A 110 -3.95 5.17 -3.90
CA ASN A 110 -3.80 4.56 -2.59
C ASN A 110 -2.34 4.44 -2.12
N HIS A 111 -1.36 5.07 -2.80
CA HIS A 111 0.07 4.87 -2.49
C HIS A 111 0.45 5.18 -1.04
N LEU A 112 -0.27 6.07 -0.37
CA LEU A 112 -0.08 6.39 1.05
C LEU A 112 -0.87 5.48 2.00
N ALA A 113 -1.80 4.66 1.49
CA ALA A 113 -2.76 3.94 2.34
C ALA A 113 -2.05 2.93 3.25
N MET A 114 -1.15 2.12 2.70
CA MET A 114 -0.49 1.07 3.46
C MET A 114 0.35 1.63 4.62
N ALA A 115 1.10 2.70 4.36
CA ALA A 115 1.85 3.40 5.41
C ALA A 115 0.93 3.98 6.48
N ARG A 116 -0.19 4.58 6.09
CA ARG A 116 -1.19 5.11 7.05
C ARG A 116 -1.80 4.03 7.92
N PHE A 117 -2.05 2.83 7.38
CA PHE A 117 -2.63 1.73 8.13
C PHE A 117 -1.70 1.28 9.25
N TRP A 118 -0.45 0.88 8.95
CA TRP A 118 0.46 0.41 10.00
C TRP A 118 0.99 1.52 10.93
N GLN A 119 0.88 2.81 10.55
CA GLN A 119 1.18 3.92 11.46
C GLN A 119 0.05 4.22 12.46
N LYS A 120 -1.20 3.93 12.11
CA LYS A 120 -2.36 4.38 12.87
C LYS A 120 -3.17 3.25 13.49
N ARG A 121 -2.88 2.01 13.14
CA ARG A 121 -3.63 0.83 13.59
C ARG A 121 -2.66 -0.25 14.06
N ASP A 122 -3.15 -1.10 14.95
CA ASP A 122 -2.47 -2.33 15.33
C ASP A 122 -2.51 -3.32 14.16
N VAL A 123 -1.35 -3.72 13.65
CA VAL A 123 -1.24 -4.66 12.52
C VAL A 123 -1.52 -6.11 12.93
N ASP A 124 -1.48 -6.40 14.23
CA ASP A 124 -1.80 -7.72 14.79
C ASP A 124 -3.31 -7.86 15.04
N ASP A 125 -4.09 -6.76 14.96
CA ASP A 125 -5.55 -6.82 15.01
C ASP A 125 -6.11 -7.36 13.68
N PRO A 126 -6.84 -8.50 13.68
CA PRO A 126 -7.47 -9.05 12.48
C PRO A 126 -8.42 -8.08 11.77
N GLN A 127 -8.99 -7.10 12.48
CA GLN A 127 -9.85 -6.07 11.88
C GLN A 127 -9.05 -5.11 11.01
N THR A 128 -7.78 -4.86 11.36
CA THR A 128 -6.90 -4.03 10.53
C THR A 128 -6.64 -4.71 9.18
N ALA A 129 -6.32 -6.01 9.19
CA ALA A 129 -6.13 -6.78 7.97
C ALA A 129 -7.42 -6.89 7.14
N ALA A 130 -8.59 -7.07 7.79
CA ALA A 130 -9.88 -7.10 7.13
C ALA A 130 -10.20 -5.77 6.42
N ALA A 131 -10.06 -4.65 7.13
CA ALA A 131 -10.30 -3.32 6.55
C ALA A 131 -9.31 -2.99 5.41
N PHE A 132 -8.06 -3.48 5.50
CA PHE A 132 -7.09 -3.28 4.43
C PHE A 132 -7.39 -4.19 3.23
N ALA A 133 -7.87 -5.43 3.46
CA ALA A 133 -8.32 -6.32 2.40
C ALA A 133 -9.52 -5.75 1.61
N GLU A 134 -10.48 -5.14 2.30
CA GLU A 134 -11.59 -4.42 1.65
C GLU A 134 -11.10 -3.26 0.78
N LEU A 135 -10.11 -2.50 1.24
CA LEU A 135 -9.54 -1.40 0.48
C LEU A 135 -8.82 -1.88 -0.77
N VAL A 136 -7.98 -2.92 -0.66
CA VAL A 136 -7.16 -3.39 -1.78
C VAL A 136 -7.91 -4.32 -2.73
N GLY A 137 -8.98 -4.97 -2.28
CA GLY A 137 -9.87 -5.80 -3.10
C GLY A 137 -9.28 -7.13 -3.62
N ASN A 138 -8.00 -7.19 -3.98
CA ASN A 138 -7.34 -8.40 -4.48
C ASN A 138 -5.84 -8.44 -4.22
N ALA A 139 -5.25 -9.63 -4.40
CA ALA A 139 -3.83 -9.86 -4.13
C ALA A 139 -2.89 -9.11 -5.08
N GLU A 140 -3.29 -8.87 -6.33
CA GLU A 140 -2.49 -8.13 -7.30
C GLU A 140 -2.31 -6.66 -6.87
N GLN A 141 -3.40 -5.99 -6.49
CA GLN A 141 -3.37 -4.62 -5.95
C GLN A 141 -2.56 -4.55 -4.65
N LEU A 142 -2.71 -5.54 -3.76
CA LEU A 142 -1.96 -5.62 -2.52
C LEU A 142 -0.45 -5.74 -2.77
N ARG A 143 0.00 -6.63 -3.67
CA ARG A 143 1.42 -6.82 -3.97
C ARG A 143 2.05 -5.57 -4.57
N ASN A 144 1.36 -4.96 -5.52
CA ASN A 144 1.82 -3.72 -6.13
C ASN A 144 1.95 -2.59 -5.09
N LEU A 145 0.97 -2.44 -4.21
CA LEU A 145 0.99 -1.42 -3.16
C LEU A 145 2.09 -1.69 -2.12
N TYR A 146 2.34 -2.97 -1.78
CA TYR A 146 3.39 -3.39 -0.86
C TYR A 146 4.79 -3.01 -1.36
N VAL A 147 5.09 -3.33 -2.61
CA VAL A 147 6.40 -3.00 -3.19
C VAL A 147 6.52 -1.50 -3.46
N HIS A 148 5.45 -0.86 -3.96
CA HIS A 148 5.42 0.57 -4.19
C HIS A 148 5.74 1.36 -2.92
N THR A 149 5.06 1.07 -1.81
CA THR A 149 5.26 1.79 -0.53
C THR A 149 6.69 1.67 -0.01
N PHE A 150 7.33 0.52 -0.21
CA PHE A 150 8.75 0.33 0.13
C PHE A 150 9.66 1.22 -0.72
N CYS A 151 9.49 1.20 -2.03
CA CYS A 151 10.30 1.99 -2.97
C CYS A 151 10.12 3.50 -2.74
N ASP A 152 8.89 3.96 -2.58
CA ASP A 152 8.54 5.36 -2.30
C ASP A 152 9.19 5.86 -1.01
N ALA A 153 9.05 5.14 0.09
CA ALA A 153 9.65 5.52 1.37
C ALA A 153 11.18 5.59 1.31
N ARG A 154 11.82 4.64 0.64
CA ARG A 154 13.29 4.64 0.48
C ARG A 154 13.77 5.68 -0.52
N GLY A 155 12.96 5.99 -1.54
CA GLY A 155 13.19 7.10 -2.47
C GLY A 155 13.18 8.47 -1.78
N THR A 156 12.41 8.62 -0.72
CA THR A 156 12.40 9.83 0.12
C THR A 156 13.70 9.96 0.94
N ALA A 157 14.11 8.92 1.63
CA ALA A 157 15.44 8.73 2.23
C ALA A 157 15.59 7.27 2.69
N VAL A 158 16.70 6.63 2.35
CA VAL A 158 16.98 5.24 2.74
C VAL A 158 16.90 5.05 4.25
N SER A 159 17.33 6.02 5.04
CA SER A 159 17.29 6.00 6.50
C SER A 159 15.87 6.07 7.10
N LEU A 160 14.86 6.43 6.31
CA LEU A 160 13.47 6.41 6.75
C LEU A 160 12.88 5.01 6.82
N TRP A 161 13.51 4.02 6.18
CA TRP A 161 13.11 2.62 6.23
C TRP A 161 14.02 1.85 7.18
N ASN A 162 13.49 1.44 8.31
CA ASN A 162 14.20 0.65 9.32
C ASN A 162 13.50 -0.69 9.56
N SER A 163 14.14 -1.59 10.33
CA SER A 163 13.62 -2.93 10.61
C SER A 163 12.23 -2.92 11.27
N TYR A 164 11.94 -1.94 12.13
CA TYR A 164 10.64 -1.81 12.78
C TYR A 164 9.52 -1.52 11.76
N LYS A 165 9.71 -0.51 10.91
CA LYS A 165 8.75 -0.18 9.85
C LYS A 165 8.57 -1.34 8.87
N ASP A 166 9.67 -1.99 8.53
CA ASP A 166 9.68 -3.15 7.64
C ASP A 166 8.91 -4.33 8.24
N THR A 167 8.99 -4.56 9.55
CA THR A 167 8.20 -5.57 10.26
C THR A 167 6.71 -5.23 10.19
N LEU A 168 6.31 -4.03 10.56
CA LEU A 168 4.90 -3.61 10.52
C LEU A 168 4.32 -3.71 9.10
N HIS A 169 5.07 -3.25 8.12
CA HIS A 169 4.68 -3.29 6.71
C HIS A 169 4.49 -4.72 6.21
N THR A 170 5.43 -5.61 6.55
CA THR A 170 5.37 -7.03 6.16
C THR A 170 4.27 -7.78 6.92
N SER A 171 4.02 -7.47 8.19
CA SER A 171 2.94 -8.06 8.97
C SER A 171 1.58 -7.70 8.38
N LEU A 172 1.33 -6.43 8.08
CA LEU A 172 0.10 -6.00 7.42
C LEU A 172 -0.09 -6.69 6.06
N TYR A 173 0.98 -6.76 5.25
CA TYR A 173 0.94 -7.45 3.94
C TYR A 173 0.51 -8.91 4.09
N ARG A 174 1.18 -9.66 4.98
CA ARG A 174 0.91 -11.10 5.17
C ARG A 174 -0.50 -11.37 5.68
N ALA A 175 -0.91 -10.65 6.72
CA ALA A 175 -2.25 -10.80 7.30
C ALA A 175 -3.36 -10.46 6.27
N THR A 176 -3.14 -9.42 5.46
CA THR A 176 -4.08 -9.05 4.40
C THR A 176 -4.10 -10.09 3.26
N LEU A 177 -2.95 -10.60 2.85
CA LEU A 177 -2.86 -11.63 1.81
C LEU A 177 -3.55 -12.92 2.25
N GLU A 178 -3.34 -13.34 3.49
CA GLU A 178 -4.04 -14.48 4.09
C GLU A 178 -5.56 -14.27 4.06
N ARG A 179 -6.03 -13.10 4.47
CA ARG A 179 -7.44 -12.75 4.44
C ARG A 179 -8.05 -12.84 3.04
N LEU A 180 -7.36 -12.29 2.03
CA LEU A 180 -7.79 -12.37 0.63
C LEU A 180 -7.80 -13.80 0.08
N SER A 181 -6.88 -14.65 0.56
CA SER A 181 -6.79 -16.05 0.12
C SER A 181 -7.88 -16.95 0.72
N LEU A 182 -8.36 -16.62 1.92
CA LEU A 182 -9.39 -17.40 2.61
C LEU A 182 -10.80 -17.21 2.02
N GLY A 183 -10.99 -16.18 1.19
CA GLY A 183 -12.28 -15.85 0.57
C GLY A 183 -13.38 -15.47 1.56
N ASP A 184 -14.51 -14.99 1.06
CA ASP A 184 -15.63 -14.48 1.87
C ASP A 184 -16.27 -15.52 2.81
N GLY A 185 -16.19 -16.80 2.50
CA GLY A 185 -16.82 -17.86 3.28
C GLY A 185 -16.22 -18.07 4.67
N VAL A 186 -14.90 -18.00 4.80
CA VAL A 186 -14.22 -18.16 6.10
C VAL A 186 -14.27 -16.85 6.90
N ALA A 187 -14.22 -15.71 6.22
CA ALA A 187 -14.41 -14.41 6.81
C ALA A 187 -15.79 -14.26 7.44
N ALA A 188 -16.84 -14.65 6.74
CA ALA A 188 -18.22 -14.66 7.26
C ALA A 188 -18.37 -15.61 8.47
N SER A 189 -17.71 -16.76 8.45
CA SER A 189 -17.70 -17.70 9.57
C SER A 189 -17.00 -17.13 10.81
N TYR A 190 -15.86 -16.45 10.64
CA TYR A 190 -15.12 -15.82 11.75
C TYR A 190 -15.90 -14.65 12.37
N GLU A 191 -16.46 -13.75 11.55
CA GLU A 191 -17.28 -12.64 12.04
C GLU A 191 -18.56 -13.13 12.74
N LYS A 192 -19.19 -14.18 12.23
CA LYS A 192 -20.34 -14.82 12.89
C LYS A 192 -19.96 -15.40 14.25
N LYS A 193 -18.82 -16.08 14.35
CA LYS A 193 -18.32 -16.64 15.62
C LYS A 193 -17.99 -15.53 16.62
N LYS A 194 -17.39 -14.42 16.17
CA LYS A 194 -17.07 -13.26 16.98
C LYS A 194 -18.33 -12.57 17.50
N GLN A 195 -19.34 -12.37 16.65
CA GLN A 195 -20.63 -11.80 17.04
C GLN A 195 -21.36 -12.69 18.06
N MET A 196 -21.34 -14.02 17.86
CA MET A 196 -21.90 -14.96 18.84
C MET A 196 -21.19 -14.87 20.18
N THR A 197 -19.84 -14.81 20.21
CA THR A 197 -19.06 -14.67 21.44
C THR A 197 -19.36 -13.32 22.15
N GLN A 198 -19.48 -12.22 21.39
CA GLN A 198 -19.86 -10.92 21.94
C GLN A 198 -21.27 -10.93 22.54
N GLN A 199 -22.23 -11.55 21.85
CA GLN A 199 -23.61 -11.69 22.33
C GLN A 199 -23.67 -12.56 23.61
N GLU A 200 -22.90 -13.64 23.66
CA GLU A 200 -22.77 -14.46 24.87
C GLU A 200 -22.17 -13.68 26.05
N LEU A 201 -21.12 -12.89 25.82
CA LEU A 201 -20.50 -12.05 26.85
C LEU A 201 -21.46 -10.96 27.35
N ILE A 202 -22.24 -10.35 26.46
CA ILE A 202 -23.26 -9.36 26.82
C ILE A 202 -24.38 -10.03 27.62
N ALA A 203 -24.87 -11.20 27.20
CA ALA A 203 -25.90 -11.96 27.90
C ALA A 203 -25.44 -12.38 29.31
N ARG A 204 -24.19 -12.84 29.44
CA ARG A 204 -23.61 -13.18 30.76
C ARG A 204 -23.47 -11.96 31.67
N LYS A 205 -23.09 -10.82 31.13
CA LYS A 205 -22.99 -9.55 31.87
C LYS A 205 -24.35 -9.05 32.35
N ILE A 206 -25.42 -9.25 31.55
CA ILE A 206 -26.81 -8.93 31.92
C ILE A 206 -27.33 -9.89 32.98
N LEU A 207 -26.91 -11.17 32.97
CA LEU A 207 -27.33 -12.19 33.93
C LEU A 207 -26.54 -12.13 35.25
N GLY A 208 -25.55 -11.22 35.39
CA GLY A 208 -24.79 -11.02 36.63
C GLY A 208 -23.87 -12.18 37.00
N VAL A 209 -23.52 -13.05 36.05
CA VAL A 209 -22.62 -14.20 36.26
C VAL A 209 -21.18 -13.71 36.39
N SER A 210 -20.53 -13.99 37.55
CA SER A 210 -19.14 -13.59 37.80
C SER A 210 -18.13 -14.49 37.07
N ALA A 211 -16.91 -13.96 36.84
CA ALA A 211 -15.84 -14.72 36.20
C ALA A 211 -15.39 -15.98 37.01
N GLU A 212 -15.71 -16.06 38.29
CA GLU A 212 -15.35 -17.16 39.16
C GLU A 212 -16.28 -18.39 39.03
N GLU A 213 -17.45 -18.28 38.39
CA GLU A 213 -18.38 -19.38 38.12
C GLU A 213 -18.07 -20.15 36.82
N ILE A 214 -16.91 -19.87 36.17
CA ILE A 214 -16.53 -20.45 34.87
C ILE A 214 -15.29 -21.38 35.00
N ALA A 215 -14.86 -21.71 36.21
CA ALA A 215 -13.74 -22.63 36.43
C ALA A 215 -14.15 -24.10 36.38
#